data_941b981a5be340c575f05b54589de7d2
#
_entry.id   941b981a5be340c575f05b54589de7d2
#
_cell.length_a   1.000
_cell.length_b   1.000
_cell.length_c   1.000
_cell.angle_alpha   90.00
_cell.angle_beta   90.00
_cell.angle_gamma   90.00
#
_symmetry.space_group_name_H-M   'P 1'
#
loop_
_entity.id
_entity.type
_entity.pdbx_description
1 polymer ?
#
loop_
_entity_poly.entity_id
_entity_poly.type
_entity_poly.pdbx_seq_one_letter_code
_entity_poly.pdbx_strand_id
1 'polypeptide(L)'
;MVERYRCKGCGYYHVGPAPERCPVCGAPQSFFLPYEGPGDLTGTKTLENLKAAFAGESQANRRYTLFARIARLEGDEAAAAAFEHAAEEETAHALGHLAYMAAFGSTADNLRAAAEGEDYETVEMYPQFAEIAEQEGFPEIAQYFRAVGGFERKHRDRYHEVFGEEGGE
;
A
#
# COMPACT_ATOMS: atom_id res chain seq x y z
N MET A 1 -21.38 -7.76 -4.56
CA MET A 1 -20.00 -8.31 -4.67
C MET A 1 -19.14 -7.29 -5.41
N VAL A 2 -17.90 -7.12 -4.98
CA VAL A 2 -16.96 -6.21 -5.66
C VAL A 2 -16.50 -6.87 -6.95
N GLU A 3 -16.62 -6.15 -8.06
CA GLU A 3 -16.17 -6.64 -9.38
C GLU A 3 -14.65 -6.77 -9.43
N ARG A 4 -14.16 -7.74 -10.17
CA ARG A 4 -12.73 -8.05 -10.31
C ARG A 4 -12.43 -8.38 -11.75
N TYR A 5 -11.35 -7.82 -12.27
CA TYR A 5 -10.94 -7.96 -13.65
C TYR A 5 -9.45 -8.23 -13.79
N ARG A 6 -9.06 -8.91 -14.86
CA ARG A 6 -7.67 -9.07 -15.28
C ARG A 6 -7.48 -8.52 -16.69
N CYS A 7 -6.46 -7.68 -16.85
CA CYS A 7 -6.05 -7.23 -18.17
C CYS A 7 -5.38 -8.37 -18.95
N LYS A 8 -5.95 -8.77 -20.08
CA LYS A 8 -5.35 -9.83 -20.94
C LYS A 8 -4.06 -9.41 -21.64
N GLY A 9 -3.74 -8.11 -21.64
CA GLY A 9 -2.51 -7.60 -22.25
C GLY A 9 -1.27 -7.78 -21.36
N CYS A 10 -1.38 -7.47 -20.06
CA CYS A 10 -0.24 -7.52 -19.14
C CYS A 10 -0.47 -8.33 -17.86
N GLY A 11 -1.68 -8.84 -17.64
CA GLY A 11 -2.01 -9.59 -16.42
C GLY A 11 -2.42 -8.73 -15.23
N TYR A 12 -2.37 -7.39 -15.32
CA TYR A 12 -2.78 -6.50 -14.23
C TYR A 12 -4.15 -6.88 -13.67
N TYR A 13 -4.24 -7.04 -12.34
CA TYR A 13 -5.47 -7.39 -11.63
C TYR A 13 -6.10 -6.13 -11.02
N HIS A 14 -7.35 -5.89 -11.37
CA HIS A 14 -8.10 -4.71 -10.94
C HIS A 14 -9.29 -5.11 -10.08
N VAL A 15 -9.52 -4.35 -9.01
CA VAL A 15 -10.68 -4.47 -8.12
C VAL A 15 -11.56 -3.23 -8.33
N GLY A 16 -12.83 -3.45 -8.61
CA GLY A 16 -13.80 -2.41 -8.98
C GLY A 16 -14.15 -2.43 -10.46
N PRO A 17 -14.90 -1.44 -10.97
CA PRO A 17 -15.29 -1.37 -12.37
C PRO A 17 -14.07 -1.34 -13.29
N ALA A 18 -14.12 -2.07 -14.42
CA ALA A 18 -13.01 -2.10 -15.38
C ALA A 18 -12.65 -0.67 -15.84
N PRO A 19 -11.40 -0.22 -15.69
CA PRO A 19 -10.98 1.13 -16.05
C PRO A 19 -11.00 1.32 -17.59
N GLU A 20 -11.14 2.55 -18.05
CA GLU A 20 -11.11 2.87 -19.49
C GLU A 20 -9.80 2.45 -20.15
N ARG A 21 -8.69 2.56 -19.42
CA ARG A 21 -7.35 2.14 -19.81
C ARG A 21 -6.64 1.40 -18.70
N CYS A 22 -5.86 0.42 -19.05
CA CYS A 22 -5.02 -0.28 -18.08
C CYS A 22 -3.92 0.65 -17.56
N PRO A 23 -3.79 0.83 -16.23
CA PRO A 23 -2.76 1.72 -15.66
C PRO A 23 -1.33 1.22 -15.87
N VAL A 24 -1.16 -0.07 -16.18
CA VAL A 24 0.16 -0.68 -16.38
C VAL A 24 0.59 -0.66 -17.86
N CYS A 25 -0.31 -1.02 -18.80
CA CYS A 25 0.09 -1.18 -20.20
C CYS A 25 -0.71 -0.30 -21.18
N GLY A 26 -1.60 0.56 -20.70
CA GLY A 26 -2.41 1.45 -21.52
C GLY A 26 -3.49 0.77 -22.36
N ALA A 27 -3.66 -0.56 -22.27
CA ALA A 27 -4.65 -1.30 -23.05
C ALA A 27 -6.07 -0.80 -22.76
N PRO A 28 -6.98 -0.78 -23.78
CA PRO A 28 -8.33 -0.28 -23.60
C PRO A 28 -9.18 -1.20 -22.71
N GLN A 29 -10.29 -0.69 -22.18
CA GLN A 29 -11.23 -1.40 -21.31
C GLN A 29 -11.63 -2.78 -21.83
N SER A 30 -11.76 -2.96 -23.14
CA SER A 30 -12.09 -4.25 -23.77
C SER A 30 -11.06 -5.36 -23.53
N PHE A 31 -9.90 -5.03 -22.97
CA PHE A 31 -8.88 -5.99 -22.56
C PHE A 31 -9.10 -6.53 -21.15
N PHE A 32 -10.04 -5.98 -20.39
CA PHE A 32 -10.36 -6.46 -19.06
C PHE A 32 -11.40 -7.58 -19.12
N LEU A 33 -11.05 -8.72 -18.56
CA LEU A 33 -11.92 -9.88 -18.45
C LEU A 33 -12.25 -10.12 -16.97
N PRO A 34 -13.49 -10.49 -16.63
CA PRO A 34 -13.83 -10.91 -15.27
C PRO A 34 -12.86 -11.97 -14.77
N TYR A 35 -12.42 -11.86 -13.52
CA TYR A 35 -11.41 -12.74 -12.97
C TYR A 35 -11.60 -12.95 -11.46
N GLU A 36 -11.68 -14.22 -11.05
CA GLU A 36 -11.93 -14.61 -9.65
C GLU A 36 -10.64 -14.66 -8.80
N GLY A 37 -9.50 -14.57 -9.42
CA GLY A 37 -8.20 -14.66 -8.76
C GLY A 37 -7.47 -15.99 -9.03
N PRO A 38 -6.24 -16.15 -8.51
CA PRO A 38 -5.38 -17.30 -8.82
C PRO A 38 -5.72 -18.56 -8.00
N GLY A 39 -6.71 -18.49 -7.09
CA GLY A 39 -6.98 -19.54 -6.12
C GLY A 39 -6.15 -19.40 -4.83
N ASP A 40 -6.08 -20.46 -4.04
CA ASP A 40 -5.36 -20.47 -2.77
C ASP A 40 -3.83 -20.47 -2.99
N LEU A 41 -3.16 -19.46 -2.49
CA LEU A 41 -1.70 -19.30 -2.55
C LEU A 41 -1.00 -19.66 -1.22
N THR A 42 -1.74 -20.13 -0.22
CA THR A 42 -1.20 -20.39 1.13
C THR A 42 -0.01 -21.35 1.07
N GLY A 43 1.09 -20.97 1.71
CA GLY A 43 2.31 -21.78 1.79
C GLY A 43 3.12 -21.87 0.49
N THR A 44 2.75 -21.13 -0.55
CA THR A 44 3.48 -21.17 -1.83
C THR A 44 4.61 -20.13 -1.90
N LYS A 45 5.67 -20.46 -2.65
CA LYS A 45 6.73 -19.50 -2.98
C LYS A 45 6.20 -18.31 -3.78
N THR A 46 5.15 -18.51 -4.55
CA THR A 46 4.47 -17.44 -5.30
C THR A 46 3.90 -16.38 -4.36
N LEU A 47 3.29 -16.77 -3.24
CA LEU A 47 2.81 -15.82 -2.22
C LEU A 47 3.97 -15.03 -1.59
N GLU A 48 5.09 -15.68 -1.28
CA GLU A 48 6.28 -15.01 -0.77
C GLU A 48 6.83 -14.00 -1.78
N ASN A 49 6.89 -14.38 -3.06
CA ASN A 49 7.34 -13.50 -4.14
C ASN A 49 6.40 -12.30 -4.31
N LEU A 50 5.08 -12.48 -4.25
CA LEU A 50 4.10 -11.38 -4.31
C LEU A 50 4.28 -10.41 -3.14
N LYS A 51 4.49 -10.92 -1.92
CA LYS A 51 4.78 -10.08 -0.74
C LYS A 51 6.06 -9.27 -0.91
N ALA A 52 7.13 -9.90 -1.41
CA ALA A 52 8.40 -9.24 -1.65
C ALA A 52 8.28 -8.17 -2.75
N ALA A 53 7.57 -8.46 -3.84
CA ALA A 53 7.30 -7.51 -4.91
C ALA A 53 6.46 -6.33 -4.41
N PHE A 54 5.35 -6.59 -3.70
CA PHE A 54 4.53 -5.53 -3.09
C PHE A 54 5.37 -4.59 -2.20
N ALA A 55 6.22 -5.14 -1.34
CA ALA A 55 7.10 -4.35 -0.49
C ALA A 55 8.11 -3.52 -1.32
N GLY A 56 8.70 -4.12 -2.36
CA GLY A 56 9.64 -3.45 -3.28
C GLY A 56 9.02 -2.26 -3.99
N GLU A 57 7.87 -2.47 -4.65
CA GLU A 57 7.17 -1.43 -5.41
C GLU A 57 6.61 -0.32 -4.50
N SER A 58 6.11 -0.67 -3.31
CA SER A 58 5.66 0.32 -2.33
C SER A 58 6.80 1.22 -1.86
N GLN A 59 7.99 0.67 -1.63
CA GLN A 59 9.19 1.43 -1.28
C GLN A 59 9.71 2.27 -2.46
N ALA A 60 9.71 1.72 -3.69
CA ALA A 60 10.09 2.43 -4.90
C ALA A 60 9.20 3.66 -5.12
N ASN A 61 7.88 3.50 -4.99
CA ASN A 61 6.92 4.61 -5.06
C ASN A 61 7.29 5.75 -4.10
N ARG A 62 7.55 5.46 -2.81
CA ARG A 62 7.90 6.51 -1.83
C ARG A 62 9.25 7.16 -2.12
N ARG A 63 10.24 6.38 -2.58
CA ARG A 63 11.54 6.92 -3.00
C ARG A 63 11.40 7.83 -4.22
N TYR A 64 10.70 7.40 -5.26
CA TYR A 64 10.52 8.20 -6.49
C TYR A 64 9.72 9.47 -6.23
N THR A 65 8.70 9.41 -5.35
CA THR A 65 7.99 10.61 -4.88
C THR A 65 8.94 11.62 -4.23
N LEU A 66 9.90 11.16 -3.42
CA LEU A 66 10.92 12.04 -2.83
C LEU A 66 11.91 12.55 -3.87
N PHE A 67 12.38 11.70 -4.78
CA PHE A 67 13.31 12.05 -5.84
C PHE A 67 12.75 13.11 -6.78
N ALA A 68 11.46 13.02 -7.12
CA ALA A 68 10.75 14.02 -7.90
C ALA A 68 10.77 15.40 -7.21
N ARG A 69 10.54 15.44 -5.88
CA ARG A 69 10.62 16.68 -5.10
C ARG A 69 12.04 17.28 -5.12
N ILE A 70 13.07 16.43 -4.97
CA ILE A 70 14.48 16.87 -5.01
C ILE A 70 14.81 17.42 -6.40
N ALA A 71 14.50 16.70 -7.47
CA ALA A 71 14.75 17.15 -8.84
C ALA A 71 14.09 18.52 -9.13
N ARG A 72 12.86 18.71 -8.64
CA ARG A 72 12.16 20.00 -8.78
C ARG A 72 12.85 21.14 -8.02
N LEU A 73 13.39 20.87 -6.82
CA LEU A 73 14.18 21.85 -6.06
C LEU A 73 15.52 22.17 -6.74
N GLU A 74 16.08 21.23 -7.48
CA GLU A 74 17.31 21.41 -8.28
C GLU A 74 17.03 22.07 -9.65
N GLY A 75 15.76 22.25 -10.04
CA GLY A 75 15.35 22.87 -11.30
C GLY A 75 15.30 21.89 -12.48
N ASP A 76 15.40 20.59 -12.25
CA ASP A 76 15.31 19.56 -13.28
C ASP A 76 13.86 19.03 -13.39
N GLU A 77 13.04 19.77 -14.13
CA GLU A 77 11.62 19.40 -14.35
C GLU A 77 11.47 18.11 -15.16
N ALA A 78 12.43 17.78 -16.03
CA ALA A 78 12.37 16.56 -16.83
C ALA A 78 12.59 15.31 -15.95
N ALA A 79 13.59 15.35 -15.05
CA ALA A 79 13.80 14.30 -14.07
C ALA A 79 12.64 14.20 -13.08
N ALA A 80 12.10 15.35 -12.62
CA ALA A 80 10.95 15.37 -11.71
C ALA A 80 9.73 14.65 -12.35
N ALA A 81 9.39 14.99 -13.59
CA ALA A 81 8.29 14.37 -14.32
C ALA A 81 8.51 12.86 -14.54
N ALA A 82 9.74 12.43 -14.85
CA ALA A 82 10.06 11.01 -15.00
C ALA A 82 9.87 10.23 -13.70
N PHE A 83 10.32 10.79 -12.56
CA PHE A 83 10.11 10.14 -11.25
C PHE A 83 8.64 10.12 -10.82
N GLU A 84 7.87 11.17 -11.10
CA GLU A 84 6.43 11.19 -10.81
C GLU A 84 5.70 10.11 -11.61
N HIS A 85 6.00 10.00 -12.91
CA HIS A 85 5.41 8.97 -13.76
C HIS A 85 5.74 7.57 -13.27
N ALA A 86 7.02 7.30 -12.97
CA ALA A 86 7.42 6.02 -12.41
C ALA A 86 6.72 5.73 -11.06
N ALA A 87 6.58 6.72 -10.17
CA ALA A 87 5.88 6.53 -8.90
C ALA A 87 4.39 6.16 -9.10
N GLU A 88 3.71 6.70 -10.12
CA GLU A 88 2.35 6.32 -10.46
C GLU A 88 2.27 4.86 -10.95
N GLU A 89 3.21 4.45 -11.80
CA GLU A 89 3.30 3.07 -12.29
C GLU A 89 3.56 2.08 -11.15
N GLU A 90 4.47 2.41 -10.21
CA GLU A 90 4.74 1.56 -9.04
C GLU A 90 3.51 1.44 -8.11
N THR A 91 2.68 2.48 -8.04
CA THR A 91 1.39 2.37 -7.33
C THR A 91 0.50 1.30 -7.98
N ALA A 92 0.41 1.29 -9.31
CA ALA A 92 -0.41 0.31 -10.03
C ALA A 92 0.15 -1.12 -9.87
N HIS A 93 1.47 -1.29 -9.90
CA HIS A 93 2.13 -2.57 -9.67
C HIS A 93 1.86 -3.09 -8.25
N ALA A 94 2.08 -2.26 -7.23
CA ALA A 94 1.86 -2.61 -5.83
C ALA A 94 0.40 -3.02 -5.57
N LEU A 95 -0.58 -2.25 -6.08
CA LEU A 95 -2.00 -2.60 -5.97
C LEU A 95 -2.34 -3.91 -6.71
N GLY A 96 -1.72 -4.18 -7.84
CA GLY A 96 -1.85 -5.45 -8.57
C GLY A 96 -1.34 -6.63 -7.74
N HIS A 97 -0.16 -6.52 -7.12
CA HIS A 97 0.38 -7.56 -6.25
C HIS A 97 -0.52 -7.79 -5.02
N LEU A 98 -1.00 -6.71 -4.39
CA LEU A 98 -1.92 -6.78 -3.26
C LEU A 98 -3.23 -7.50 -3.64
N ALA A 99 -3.77 -7.20 -4.82
CA ALA A 99 -4.97 -7.84 -5.33
C ALA A 99 -4.75 -9.34 -5.61
N TYR A 100 -3.62 -9.73 -6.20
CA TYR A 100 -3.28 -11.14 -6.40
C TYR A 100 -3.09 -11.91 -5.08
N MET A 101 -2.62 -11.26 -4.04
CA MET A 101 -2.54 -11.87 -2.69
C MET A 101 -3.93 -12.02 -2.03
N ALA A 102 -4.98 -11.44 -2.61
CA ALA A 102 -6.31 -11.33 -2.01
C ALA A 102 -6.27 -10.76 -0.57
N ALA A 103 -5.34 -9.83 -0.32
CA ALA A 103 -5.09 -9.23 0.99
C ALA A 103 -6.11 -8.10 1.28
N PHE A 104 -7.38 -8.35 1.03
CA PHE A 104 -8.50 -7.47 1.32
C PHE A 104 -9.79 -8.30 1.50
N GLY A 105 -10.68 -7.80 2.33
CA GLY A 105 -11.98 -8.41 2.59
C GLY A 105 -13.13 -7.44 2.32
N SER A 106 -14.20 -7.56 3.08
CA SER A 106 -15.24 -6.53 3.15
C SER A 106 -14.68 -5.25 3.76
N THR A 107 -15.43 -4.15 3.68
CA THR A 107 -15.05 -2.89 4.35
C THR A 107 -14.82 -3.11 5.84
N ALA A 108 -15.69 -3.87 6.50
CA ALA A 108 -15.56 -4.19 7.92
C ALA A 108 -14.29 -5.01 8.22
N ASP A 109 -13.95 -6.00 7.37
CA ASP A 109 -12.72 -6.77 7.53
C ASP A 109 -11.47 -5.89 7.33
N ASN A 110 -11.51 -4.99 6.33
CA ASN A 110 -10.41 -4.09 6.05
C ASN A 110 -10.21 -3.05 7.18
N LEU A 111 -11.30 -2.51 7.76
CA LEU A 111 -11.23 -1.62 8.92
C LEU A 111 -10.65 -2.33 10.15
N ARG A 112 -11.05 -3.57 10.39
CA ARG A 112 -10.50 -4.37 11.49
C ARG A 112 -9.01 -4.62 11.29
N ALA A 113 -8.60 -5.06 10.11
CA ALA A 113 -7.20 -5.31 9.81
C ALA A 113 -6.35 -4.03 9.89
N ALA A 114 -6.89 -2.88 9.46
CA ALA A 114 -6.23 -1.60 9.62
C ALA A 114 -6.07 -1.23 11.10
N ALA A 115 -7.15 -1.31 11.90
CA ALA A 115 -7.09 -1.02 13.33
C ALA A 115 -6.07 -1.91 14.08
N GLU A 116 -6.03 -3.21 13.78
CA GLU A 116 -5.07 -4.16 14.35
C GLU A 116 -3.61 -3.79 13.98
N GLY A 117 -3.39 -3.33 12.74
CA GLY A 117 -2.07 -2.84 12.31
C GLY A 117 -1.63 -1.62 13.10
N GLU A 118 -2.51 -0.61 13.20
CA GLU A 118 -2.22 0.62 13.96
C GLU A 118 -2.07 0.37 15.47
N ASP A 119 -2.78 -0.61 16.04
CA ASP A 119 -2.59 -1.04 17.43
C ASP A 119 -1.17 -1.58 17.63
N TYR A 120 -0.71 -2.48 16.77
CA TYR A 120 0.64 -3.02 16.83
C TYR A 120 1.70 -1.91 16.70
N GLU A 121 1.53 -0.99 15.74
CA GLU A 121 2.45 0.13 15.51
C GLU A 121 2.50 1.07 16.71
N THR A 122 1.35 1.35 17.33
CA THR A 122 1.22 2.27 18.46
C THR A 122 1.75 1.67 19.76
N VAL A 123 1.47 0.38 20.02
CA VAL A 123 1.71 -0.24 21.34
C VAL A 123 3.09 -0.92 21.39
N GLU A 124 3.53 -1.51 20.28
CA GLU A 124 4.73 -2.34 20.26
C GLU A 124 5.83 -1.74 19.38
N MET A 125 5.57 -1.54 18.08
CA MET A 125 6.60 -1.27 17.09
C MET A 125 7.31 0.08 17.33
N TYR A 126 6.59 1.19 17.32
CA TYR A 126 7.20 2.51 17.47
C TYR A 126 7.79 2.76 18.86
N PRO A 127 7.18 2.34 19.98
CA PRO A 127 7.83 2.40 21.29
C PRO A 127 9.17 1.67 21.33
N GLN A 128 9.22 0.43 20.81
CA GLN A 128 10.44 -0.36 20.74
C GLN A 128 11.51 0.31 19.86
N PHE A 129 11.13 0.80 18.69
CA PHE A 129 12.05 1.48 17.79
C PHE A 129 12.62 2.74 18.39
N ALA A 130 11.80 3.52 19.13
CA ALA A 130 12.26 4.72 19.83
C ALA A 130 13.24 4.38 20.94
N GLU A 131 13.00 3.31 21.70
CA GLU A 131 13.90 2.86 22.76
C GLU A 131 15.26 2.41 22.19
N ILE A 132 15.25 1.62 21.11
CA ILE A 132 16.48 1.18 20.44
C ILE A 132 17.26 2.38 19.90
N ALA A 133 16.61 3.32 19.23
CA ALA A 133 17.28 4.51 18.72
C ALA A 133 17.91 5.36 19.81
N GLU A 134 17.28 5.45 20.99
CA GLU A 134 17.85 6.12 22.18
C GLU A 134 19.10 5.40 22.67
N GLN A 135 19.05 4.07 22.82
CA GLN A 135 20.17 3.24 23.28
C GLN A 135 21.37 3.30 22.31
N GLU A 136 21.10 3.40 21.01
CA GLU A 136 22.12 3.53 19.97
C GLU A 136 22.68 4.95 19.80
N GLY A 137 22.15 5.94 20.52
CA GLY A 137 22.62 7.32 20.50
C GLY A 137 22.03 8.19 19.39
N PHE A 138 20.81 7.86 18.92
CA PHE A 138 20.06 8.62 17.92
C PHE A 138 18.79 9.26 18.50
N PRO A 139 18.90 10.23 19.43
CA PRO A 139 17.73 10.78 20.14
C PRO A 139 16.75 11.50 19.22
N GLU A 140 17.22 12.11 18.12
CA GLU A 140 16.33 12.75 17.14
C GLU A 140 15.46 11.73 16.38
N ILE A 141 16.02 10.55 16.05
CA ILE A 141 15.27 9.45 15.43
C ILE A 141 14.29 8.85 16.43
N ALA A 142 14.70 8.69 17.70
CA ALA A 142 13.82 8.24 18.76
C ALA A 142 12.61 9.18 18.94
N GLN A 143 12.85 10.49 18.92
CA GLN A 143 11.78 11.48 18.98
C GLN A 143 10.85 11.39 17.77
N TYR A 144 11.39 11.18 16.57
CA TYR A 144 10.61 11.00 15.36
C TYR A 144 9.71 9.75 15.47
N PHE A 145 10.23 8.60 15.91
CA PHE A 145 9.42 7.39 16.11
C PHE A 145 8.29 7.60 17.12
N ARG A 146 8.55 8.29 18.25
CA ARG A 146 7.50 8.64 19.21
C ARG A 146 6.42 9.53 18.61
N ALA A 147 6.81 10.49 17.77
CA ALA A 147 5.87 11.38 17.10
C ALA A 147 4.99 10.61 16.10
N VAL A 148 5.58 9.74 15.28
CA VAL A 148 4.84 8.88 14.34
C VAL A 148 3.87 7.98 15.10
N GLY A 149 4.32 7.24 16.13
CA GLY A 149 3.44 6.40 16.95
C GLY A 149 2.25 7.16 17.57
N GLY A 150 2.43 8.48 17.82
CA GLY A 150 1.33 9.36 18.24
C GLY A 150 0.31 9.66 17.12
N PHE A 151 0.73 9.61 15.84
CA PHE A 151 -0.18 9.73 14.71
C PHE A 151 -0.91 8.42 14.43
N GLU A 152 -0.22 7.27 14.52
CA GLU A 152 -0.82 5.95 14.31
C GLU A 152 -1.91 5.67 15.36
N ARG A 153 -1.77 6.17 16.57
CA ARG A 153 -2.85 6.15 17.57
C ARG A 153 -4.12 6.87 17.10
N LYS A 154 -3.98 7.99 16.38
CA LYS A 154 -5.14 8.72 15.84
C LYS A 154 -5.79 7.98 14.68
N HIS A 155 -5.00 7.27 13.86
CA HIS A 155 -5.52 6.41 12.81
C HIS A 155 -6.33 5.27 13.42
N ARG A 156 -5.76 4.57 14.38
CA ARG A 156 -6.40 3.51 15.16
C ARG A 156 -7.75 3.96 15.73
N ASP A 157 -7.74 5.07 16.48
CA ASP A 157 -8.93 5.59 17.15
C ASP A 157 -10.04 5.91 16.11
N ARG A 158 -9.65 6.46 14.96
CA ARG A 158 -10.57 6.72 13.84
C ARG A 158 -11.17 5.45 13.26
N TYR A 159 -10.36 4.39 13.07
CA TYR A 159 -10.87 3.12 12.55
C TYR A 159 -11.82 2.45 13.55
N HIS A 160 -11.53 2.53 14.83
CA HIS A 160 -12.44 2.03 15.88
C HIS A 160 -13.75 2.81 15.97
N GLU A 161 -13.73 4.13 15.79
CA GLU A 161 -14.97 4.95 15.72
C GLU A 161 -15.85 4.49 14.56
N VAL A 162 -15.30 4.40 13.35
CA VAL A 162 -16.06 3.97 12.16
C VAL A 162 -16.56 2.54 12.32
N PHE A 163 -15.75 1.62 12.83
CA PHE A 163 -16.15 0.25 13.08
C PHE A 163 -17.23 0.14 14.17
N GLY A 164 -17.18 0.97 15.20
CA GLY A 164 -18.16 1.01 16.29
C GLY A 164 -19.54 1.52 15.83
N GLU A 165 -19.59 2.41 14.83
CA GLU A 165 -20.84 2.88 14.21
C GLU A 165 -21.50 1.82 13.32
N GLU A 166 -20.70 0.95 12.65
CA GLU A 166 -21.22 -0.13 11.80
C GLU A 166 -21.69 -1.37 12.59
N GLY A 167 -21.20 -1.57 13.83
CA GLY A 167 -21.57 -2.70 14.70
C GLY A 167 -22.83 -2.47 15.54
N GLY A 168 -23.52 -1.36 15.35
CA GLY A 168 -24.68 -0.92 16.14
C GLY A 168 -26.06 -1.18 15.51
N GLU A 169 -26.21 -2.10 14.50
CA GLU A 169 -27.49 -2.54 13.98
C GLU A 169 -27.78 -4.02 14.28
#